data_736d814dabaf8598547d262cf00c501a
#
_entry.id   736d814dabaf8598547d262cf00c501a
#
_cell.length_a   1.000
_cell.length_b   1.000
_cell.length_c   1.000
_cell.angle_alpha   90.00
_cell.angle_beta   90.00
_cell.angle_gamma   90.00
#
_symmetry.space_group_name_H-M   'P 1'
#
loop_
_entity.id
_entity.type
_entity.pdbx_description
1 polymer ?
#
loop_
_entity_poly.entity_id
_entity_poly.type
_entity_poly.pdbx_seq_one_letter_code
_entity_poly.pdbx_strand_id
1 'polypeptide(L)'
;MNKHMMMDSGSGSSGATYKGLDCVADAQTALYASYHKQSQAEVPWTEQPKYAKYTVYFGVVVVFIAMVKNLWYRVKDRRYGENHHTYGSIFSSFWDVITSYCRFFGYKQLPSSLCKIFGLPPSVGSFLFMAASAFYLFCYCFIPHFWYRGCGGFGSPPLAVRAGVMATALTPFVYLLSGKCNMISLLTGISYEKLNSIHQFVGLAALVLSIIHTIPFIHQDLVEIGTSGLRKNFSTDFYYKSGLPPLILLGLLCTLSNKWVRRQCYEVFVSSHWAFGIAYFGTLVWHINKSLDMQNYMWGALAFWASQIGYRILVKTAFKPNALFLRPRLAKLTRSGPNAFLVSIPGNSVSCMPGQHCYLRFYGSRILDNHPFSVATIPDEENPDMKFVVVPKKGLTKKLQMELEQNISMNKKVYVDGPYGGSSRDSNCFDKLILLATGSGVSAVLPFLMKSANFIAANRQNEKVENRQKVHFVWIVRYEHDIGWFQDEISRCIERAGDALEVSIYVCQKGYVENEAPKAKEEEIETTRKDLGIDVVYGKPDITQVLRTASVILGRRNMIVSSGSDSMKAAVSQVASKLQARVFNSDANHQGVEEVYLHTESFGW
;
A
#
# COMPACT_ATOMS: atom_id res chain seq x y z
N MET A 1 -4.45 -43.97 1.18
CA MET A 1 -3.97 -45.25 1.71
C MET A 1 -2.52 -45.08 2.09
N ASN A 2 -2.28 -44.93 3.40
CA ASN A 2 -0.98 -44.60 3.95
C ASN A 2 0.01 -45.73 3.72
N LYS A 3 1.06 -45.53 2.92
CA LYS A 3 2.26 -46.36 3.01
C LYS A 3 3.24 -45.67 3.95
N HIS A 4 3.15 -46.06 5.22
CA HIS A 4 4.17 -45.77 6.21
C HIS A 4 5.54 -46.22 5.70
N MET A 5 6.53 -45.33 5.81
CA MET A 5 7.93 -45.68 5.86
C MET A 5 8.09 -46.56 7.12
N MET A 6 8.16 -47.88 6.97
CA MET A 6 8.63 -48.74 8.02
C MET A 6 10.14 -48.54 8.14
N MET A 7 10.57 -47.92 9.22
CA MET A 7 11.95 -48.00 9.68
C MET A 7 12.12 -49.39 10.32
N ASP A 8 12.84 -50.27 9.66
CA ASP A 8 13.25 -51.54 10.22
C ASP A 8 14.51 -51.32 11.08
N SER A 9 14.40 -51.58 12.38
CA SER A 9 15.49 -51.45 13.34
C SER A 9 16.37 -52.70 13.31
N GLY A 10 17.09 -52.92 12.23
CA GLY A 10 18.07 -53.97 12.08
C GLY A 10 19.50 -53.41 12.09
N SER A 11 20.30 -53.88 13.01
CA SER A 11 21.68 -53.48 13.28
C SER A 11 22.58 -53.39 12.02
N GLY A 12 23.16 -52.20 11.78
CA GLY A 12 24.45 -52.12 11.10
C GLY A 12 24.55 -51.52 9.72
N SER A 13 23.58 -50.73 9.22
CA SER A 13 23.86 -49.71 8.20
C SER A 13 22.78 -48.63 8.29
N SER A 14 23.17 -47.40 8.50
CA SER A 14 22.27 -46.26 8.60
C SER A 14 21.83 -45.73 7.22
N GLY A 15 21.49 -46.60 6.30
CA GLY A 15 21.04 -46.28 4.96
C GLY A 15 19.52 -46.30 4.85
N ALA A 16 18.90 -45.31 4.23
CA ALA A 16 17.47 -45.34 3.89
C ALA A 16 17.18 -46.46 2.91
N THR A 17 16.19 -47.31 3.24
CA THR A 17 15.77 -48.41 2.36
C THR A 17 14.44 -48.12 1.70
N TYR A 18 14.30 -48.47 0.42
CA TYR A 18 13.06 -48.36 -0.33
C TYR A 18 12.70 -49.68 -0.96
N LYS A 19 11.59 -50.29 -0.52
CA LYS A 19 11.11 -51.60 -1.00
C LYS A 19 12.18 -52.73 -0.90
N GLY A 20 12.96 -52.74 0.18
CA GLY A 20 14.03 -53.71 0.41
C GLY A 20 15.35 -53.40 -0.32
N LEU A 21 15.48 -52.26 -0.94
CA LEU A 21 16.66 -51.79 -1.66
C LEU A 21 17.36 -50.70 -0.85
N ASP A 22 18.66 -50.79 -0.64
CA ASP A 22 19.46 -49.75 0.00
C ASP A 22 19.74 -48.62 -1.02
N CYS A 23 19.30 -47.38 -0.72
CA CYS A 23 19.37 -46.26 -1.62
C CYS A 23 20.80 -45.88 -2.04
N VAL A 24 21.80 -46.22 -1.23
CA VAL A 24 23.21 -45.91 -1.47
C VAL A 24 23.98 -47.13 -1.98
N ALA A 25 23.85 -48.27 -1.31
CA ALA A 25 24.61 -49.47 -1.66
C ALA A 25 24.15 -50.08 -2.99
N ASP A 26 22.83 -50.07 -3.25
CA ASP A 26 22.25 -50.71 -4.43
C ASP A 26 22.13 -49.77 -5.65
N ALA A 27 22.70 -48.56 -5.60
CA ALA A 27 22.53 -47.51 -6.63
C ALA A 27 22.95 -47.95 -8.04
N GLN A 28 23.75 -49.01 -8.22
CA GLN A 28 24.20 -49.54 -9.49
C GLN A 28 23.40 -50.77 -9.97
N THR A 29 22.39 -51.23 -9.23
CA THR A 29 21.63 -52.42 -9.59
C THR A 29 20.55 -52.17 -10.65
N ALA A 30 20.21 -53.21 -11.43
CA ALA A 30 19.13 -53.13 -12.42
C ALA A 30 17.76 -52.85 -11.74
N LEU A 31 17.56 -53.34 -10.52
CA LEU A 31 16.37 -53.10 -9.75
C LEU A 31 16.26 -51.61 -9.37
N TYR A 32 17.34 -50.99 -8.92
CA TYR A 32 17.41 -49.55 -8.66
C TYR A 32 17.05 -48.72 -9.92
N ALA A 33 17.64 -49.05 -11.05
CA ALA A 33 17.34 -48.38 -12.32
C ALA A 33 15.85 -48.49 -12.72
N SER A 34 15.24 -49.68 -12.47
CA SER A 34 13.79 -49.87 -12.70
C SER A 34 12.93 -48.98 -11.80
N TYR A 35 13.21 -48.91 -10.51
CA TYR A 35 12.48 -48.06 -9.58
C TYR A 35 12.72 -46.56 -9.85
N HIS A 36 13.93 -46.18 -10.25
CA HIS A 36 14.23 -44.81 -10.70
C HIS A 36 13.34 -44.43 -11.89
N LYS A 37 13.28 -45.28 -12.93
CA LYS A 37 12.43 -45.04 -14.11
C LYS A 37 10.95 -44.96 -13.75
N GLN A 38 10.46 -45.82 -12.86
CA GLN A 38 9.09 -45.80 -12.37
C GLN A 38 8.79 -44.49 -11.60
N SER A 39 9.67 -44.05 -10.70
CA SER A 39 9.53 -42.84 -9.92
C SER A 39 9.53 -41.58 -10.81
N GLN A 40 10.34 -41.58 -11.89
CA GLN A 40 10.33 -40.47 -12.85
C GLN A 40 9.07 -40.46 -13.73
N ALA A 41 8.53 -41.62 -14.10
CA ALA A 41 7.27 -41.70 -14.84
C ALA A 41 6.07 -41.29 -14.02
N GLU A 42 6.07 -41.57 -12.70
CA GLU A 42 4.99 -41.23 -11.79
C GLU A 42 4.87 -39.71 -11.54
N VAL A 43 6.00 -39.01 -11.39
CA VAL A 43 6.07 -37.55 -11.23
C VAL A 43 7.18 -36.98 -12.12
N PRO A 44 6.87 -36.70 -13.40
CA PRO A 44 7.86 -36.18 -14.32
C PRO A 44 8.39 -34.81 -13.89
N TRP A 45 9.69 -34.65 -13.97
CA TRP A 45 10.36 -33.38 -13.71
C TRP A 45 9.85 -32.26 -14.63
N THR A 46 9.64 -32.56 -15.90
CA THR A 46 9.19 -31.63 -16.95
C THR A 46 7.79 -31.08 -16.73
N GLU A 47 6.98 -31.69 -15.85
CA GLU A 47 5.63 -31.24 -15.54
C GLU A 47 5.59 -30.25 -14.35
N GLN A 48 6.66 -30.10 -13.58
CA GLN A 48 6.68 -29.24 -12.40
C GLN A 48 6.51 -27.73 -12.73
N PRO A 49 6.94 -27.18 -13.88
CA PRO A 49 6.71 -25.78 -14.22
C PRO A 49 5.25 -25.34 -14.24
N LYS A 50 4.28 -26.27 -14.34
CA LYS A 50 2.85 -25.94 -14.28
C LYS A 50 2.46 -25.23 -12.98
N TYR A 51 3.08 -25.54 -11.86
CA TYR A 51 2.80 -24.91 -10.58
C TYR A 51 3.24 -23.43 -10.55
N ALA A 52 4.34 -23.09 -11.21
CA ALA A 52 4.73 -21.70 -11.44
C ALA A 52 3.69 -20.96 -12.29
N LYS A 53 3.23 -21.58 -13.41
CA LYS A 53 2.19 -20.98 -14.26
C LYS A 53 0.89 -20.73 -13.50
N TYR A 54 0.43 -21.67 -12.69
CA TYR A 54 -0.79 -21.49 -11.87
C TYR A 54 -0.64 -20.37 -10.85
N THR A 55 0.54 -20.21 -10.26
CA THR A 55 0.84 -19.09 -9.34
C THR A 55 0.75 -17.74 -10.09
N VAL A 56 1.28 -17.64 -11.28
CA VAL A 56 1.19 -16.42 -12.10
C VAL A 56 -0.24 -16.16 -12.57
N TYR A 57 -0.96 -17.17 -13.04
CA TYR A 57 -2.36 -17.01 -13.49
C TYR A 57 -3.25 -16.49 -12.36
N PHE A 58 -3.08 -16.99 -11.14
CA PHE A 58 -3.78 -16.44 -9.98
C PHE A 58 -3.52 -14.94 -9.82
N GLY A 59 -2.26 -14.51 -9.81
CA GLY A 59 -1.91 -13.10 -9.68
C GLY A 59 -2.46 -12.24 -10.82
N VAL A 60 -2.37 -12.72 -12.06
CA VAL A 60 -2.90 -12.02 -13.25
C VAL A 60 -4.42 -11.89 -13.18
N VAL A 61 -5.15 -12.94 -12.79
CA VAL A 61 -6.61 -12.91 -12.62
C VAL A 61 -7.03 -11.88 -11.56
N VAL A 62 -6.32 -11.84 -10.42
CA VAL A 62 -6.59 -10.84 -9.37
C VAL A 62 -6.40 -9.42 -9.89
N VAL A 63 -5.29 -9.16 -10.58
CA VAL A 63 -5.02 -7.83 -11.18
C VAL A 63 -6.08 -7.49 -12.23
N PHE A 64 -6.47 -8.45 -13.07
CA PHE A 64 -7.50 -8.25 -14.09
C PHE A 64 -8.86 -7.89 -13.49
N ILE A 65 -9.31 -8.60 -12.45
CA ILE A 65 -10.56 -8.28 -11.74
C ILE A 65 -10.49 -6.86 -11.16
N ALA A 66 -9.36 -6.50 -10.53
CA ALA A 66 -9.18 -5.15 -9.98
C ALA A 66 -9.15 -4.07 -11.08
N MET A 67 -8.58 -4.35 -12.25
CA MET A 67 -8.58 -3.48 -13.42
C MET A 67 -10.00 -3.27 -13.97
N VAL A 68 -10.76 -4.34 -14.17
CA VAL A 68 -12.16 -4.29 -14.65
C VAL A 68 -13.00 -3.46 -13.67
N LYS A 69 -12.86 -3.69 -12.36
CA LYS A 69 -13.51 -2.89 -11.32
C LYS A 69 -13.15 -1.40 -11.44
N ASN A 70 -11.88 -1.07 -11.62
CA ASN A 70 -11.43 0.31 -11.77
C ASN A 70 -12.03 0.98 -13.01
N LEU A 71 -12.03 0.28 -14.14
CA LEU A 71 -12.63 0.75 -15.39
C LEU A 71 -14.13 0.99 -15.23
N TRP A 72 -14.85 0.06 -14.60
CA TRP A 72 -16.28 0.20 -14.28
C TRP A 72 -16.55 1.49 -13.51
N TYR A 73 -15.79 1.76 -12.45
CA TYR A 73 -15.97 2.98 -11.67
C TYR A 73 -15.64 4.24 -12.46
N ARG A 74 -14.61 4.24 -13.29
CA ARG A 74 -14.28 5.39 -14.15
C ARG A 74 -15.41 5.69 -15.14
N VAL A 75 -15.99 4.65 -15.75
CA VAL A 75 -17.15 4.80 -16.65
C VAL A 75 -18.36 5.30 -15.87
N LYS A 76 -18.62 4.73 -14.69
CA LYS A 76 -19.74 5.16 -13.82
C LYS A 76 -19.58 6.63 -13.39
N ASP A 77 -18.38 7.05 -12.98
CA ASP A 77 -18.10 8.44 -12.59
C ASP A 77 -18.31 9.39 -13.76
N ARG A 78 -17.75 9.06 -14.94
CA ARG A 78 -17.90 9.89 -16.14
C ARG A 78 -19.36 10.08 -16.53
N ARG A 79 -20.11 9.00 -16.58
CA ARG A 79 -21.55 9.07 -16.93
C ARG A 79 -22.37 9.83 -15.89
N TYR A 80 -22.04 9.71 -14.62
CA TYR A 80 -22.69 10.47 -13.56
C TYR A 80 -22.41 11.98 -13.67
N GLY A 81 -21.20 12.37 -14.05
CA GLY A 81 -20.84 13.76 -14.32
C GLY A 81 -21.54 14.36 -15.53
N GLU A 82 -21.86 13.53 -16.56
CA GLU A 82 -22.52 13.98 -17.79
C GLU A 82 -24.07 14.03 -17.66
N ASN A 83 -24.66 13.10 -16.91
CA ASN A 83 -26.12 12.92 -16.82
C ASN A 83 -26.56 12.55 -15.38
N HIS A 84 -26.81 13.54 -14.55
CA HIS A 84 -27.20 13.36 -13.14
C HIS A 84 -28.46 12.51 -12.90
N HIS A 85 -29.24 12.12 -13.93
CA HIS A 85 -30.58 11.55 -13.77
C HIS A 85 -30.77 10.09 -14.23
N THR A 86 -29.81 9.45 -14.87
CA THR A 86 -30.08 8.15 -15.51
C THR A 86 -29.14 7.04 -15.07
N TYR A 87 -29.33 6.50 -13.86
CA TYR A 87 -28.79 5.20 -13.53
C TYR A 87 -29.70 4.43 -12.55
N GLY A 88 -30.78 3.88 -13.09
CA GLY A 88 -31.64 2.91 -12.44
C GLY A 88 -31.76 1.61 -13.25
N SER A 89 -30.64 1.13 -13.84
CA SER A 89 -30.65 -0.19 -14.45
C SER A 89 -30.56 -1.25 -13.35
N ILE A 90 -31.40 -2.30 -13.43
CA ILE A 90 -31.37 -3.46 -12.51
C ILE A 90 -29.94 -4.02 -12.38
N PHE A 91 -29.18 -4.01 -13.46
CA PHE A 91 -27.79 -4.47 -13.49
C PHE A 91 -26.84 -3.57 -12.66
N SER A 92 -27.00 -2.23 -12.73
CA SER A 92 -26.19 -1.32 -11.91
C SER A 92 -26.49 -1.48 -10.42
N SER A 93 -27.77 -1.62 -10.08
CA SER A 93 -28.24 -1.84 -8.72
C SER A 93 -27.67 -3.14 -8.11
N PHE A 94 -27.72 -4.24 -8.85
CA PHE A 94 -27.12 -5.52 -8.44
C PHE A 94 -25.61 -5.39 -8.19
N TRP A 95 -24.89 -4.70 -9.08
CA TRP A 95 -23.44 -4.50 -8.94
C TRP A 95 -23.08 -3.58 -7.77
N ASP A 96 -23.91 -2.58 -7.49
CA ASP A 96 -23.74 -1.69 -6.34
C ASP A 96 -23.92 -2.45 -5.01
N VAL A 97 -24.89 -3.35 -4.95
CA VAL A 97 -25.08 -4.23 -3.79
C VAL A 97 -23.87 -5.13 -3.56
N ILE A 98 -23.38 -5.83 -4.60
CA ILE A 98 -22.19 -6.70 -4.49
C ILE A 98 -20.98 -5.89 -4.01
N THR A 99 -20.74 -4.73 -4.62
CA THR A 99 -19.60 -3.90 -4.25
C THR A 99 -19.73 -3.34 -2.83
N SER A 100 -20.96 -3.07 -2.38
CA SER A 100 -21.23 -2.65 -1.00
C SER A 100 -20.93 -3.76 0.01
N TYR A 101 -21.30 -5.01 -0.27
CA TYR A 101 -20.86 -6.16 0.55
C TYR A 101 -19.34 -6.30 0.59
N CYS A 102 -18.68 -6.20 -0.55
CA CYS A 102 -17.21 -6.22 -0.59
C CYS A 102 -16.60 -5.08 0.23
N ARG A 103 -17.18 -3.87 0.19
CA ARG A 103 -16.75 -2.72 0.98
C ARG A 103 -17.07 -2.89 2.47
N PHE A 104 -18.19 -3.51 2.82
CA PHE A 104 -18.53 -3.81 4.21
C PHE A 104 -17.41 -4.60 4.89
N PHE A 105 -16.97 -5.70 4.29
CA PHE A 105 -15.84 -6.48 4.78
C PHE A 105 -14.50 -5.75 4.57
N GLY A 106 -14.35 -5.05 3.46
CA GLY A 106 -13.14 -4.31 3.11
C GLY A 106 -12.82 -3.17 4.07
N TYR A 107 -13.83 -2.47 4.59
CA TYR A 107 -13.65 -1.35 5.54
C TYR A 107 -13.67 -1.80 6.99
N LYS A 108 -14.27 -2.94 7.31
CA LYS A 108 -14.29 -3.48 8.67
C LYS A 108 -12.88 -3.69 9.19
N GLN A 109 -12.62 -3.24 10.44
CA GLN A 109 -11.30 -3.30 11.05
C GLN A 109 -11.16 -4.52 11.96
N LEU A 110 -10.00 -5.15 11.93
CA LEU A 110 -9.60 -6.15 12.90
C LEU A 110 -9.22 -5.51 14.24
N PRO A 111 -9.37 -6.20 15.37
CA PRO A 111 -8.89 -5.74 16.66
C PRO A 111 -7.40 -5.37 16.61
N SER A 112 -7.05 -4.19 17.11
CA SER A 112 -5.68 -3.67 17.07
C SER A 112 -4.66 -4.56 17.81
N SER A 113 -5.10 -5.30 18.82
CA SER A 113 -4.29 -6.31 19.54
C SER A 113 -3.83 -7.42 18.61
N LEU A 114 -4.75 -8.02 17.84
CA LEU A 114 -4.42 -9.08 16.88
C LEU A 114 -3.46 -8.57 15.78
N CYS A 115 -3.72 -7.37 15.26
CA CYS A 115 -2.84 -6.77 14.25
C CYS A 115 -1.42 -6.51 14.77
N LYS A 116 -1.26 -6.16 16.04
CA LYS A 116 0.06 -5.93 16.66
C LYS A 116 0.80 -7.22 16.95
N ILE A 117 0.12 -8.24 17.49
CA ILE A 117 0.73 -9.53 17.89
C ILE A 117 1.15 -10.32 16.64
N PHE A 118 0.25 -10.47 15.68
CA PHE A 118 0.46 -11.32 14.50
C PHE A 118 0.93 -10.59 13.25
N GLY A 119 1.14 -9.25 13.31
CA GLY A 119 1.52 -8.46 12.14
C GLY A 119 0.45 -8.42 11.03
N LEU A 120 -0.82 -8.67 11.37
CA LEU A 120 -1.91 -8.75 10.40
C LEU A 120 -2.27 -7.37 9.84
N PRO A 121 -2.79 -7.29 8.60
CA PRO A 121 -3.31 -6.05 8.06
C PRO A 121 -4.54 -5.61 8.88
N PRO A 122 -4.75 -4.30 9.08
CA PRO A 122 -5.85 -3.81 9.91
C PRO A 122 -7.23 -4.06 9.30
N SER A 123 -7.36 -4.15 7.98
CA SER A 123 -8.61 -4.38 7.27
C SER A 123 -8.94 -5.86 7.16
N VAL A 124 -10.18 -6.24 7.51
CA VAL A 124 -10.70 -7.60 7.34
C VAL A 124 -10.63 -8.04 5.87
N GLY A 125 -10.95 -7.15 4.92
CA GLY A 125 -10.87 -7.48 3.49
C GLY A 125 -9.45 -7.80 3.04
N SER A 126 -8.45 -7.02 3.49
CA SER A 126 -7.03 -7.30 3.21
C SER A 126 -6.58 -8.63 3.84
N PHE A 127 -7.02 -8.91 5.06
CA PHE A 127 -6.74 -10.17 5.74
C PHE A 127 -7.35 -11.36 4.99
N LEU A 128 -8.62 -11.29 4.61
CA LEU A 128 -9.28 -12.37 3.85
C LEU A 128 -8.62 -12.60 2.49
N PHE A 129 -8.21 -11.54 1.81
CA PHE A 129 -7.48 -11.64 0.55
C PHE A 129 -6.13 -12.36 0.74
N MET A 130 -5.34 -11.97 1.74
CA MET A 130 -4.06 -12.61 2.05
C MET A 130 -4.25 -14.07 2.49
N ALA A 131 -5.25 -14.35 3.33
CA ALA A 131 -5.57 -15.70 3.78
C ALA A 131 -6.00 -16.61 2.62
N ALA A 132 -6.87 -16.12 1.73
CA ALA A 132 -7.28 -16.86 0.53
C ALA A 132 -6.09 -17.11 -0.42
N SER A 133 -5.21 -16.12 -0.59
CA SER A 133 -4.00 -16.27 -1.40
C SER A 133 -3.03 -17.28 -0.79
N ALA A 134 -2.83 -17.23 0.54
CA ALA A 134 -2.00 -18.19 1.25
C ALA A 134 -2.58 -19.62 1.15
N PHE A 135 -3.90 -19.75 1.30
CA PHE A 135 -4.60 -21.02 1.16
C PHE A 135 -4.47 -21.59 -0.28
N TYR A 136 -4.59 -20.74 -1.29
CA TYR A 136 -4.36 -21.13 -2.68
C TYR A 136 -2.93 -21.70 -2.87
N LEU A 137 -1.91 -20.97 -2.41
CA LEU A 137 -0.51 -21.43 -2.50
C LEU A 137 -0.29 -22.73 -1.73
N PHE A 138 -0.87 -22.84 -0.53
CA PHE A 138 -0.82 -24.05 0.27
C PHE A 138 -1.42 -25.25 -0.46
N CYS A 139 -2.62 -25.11 -1.04
CA CYS A 139 -3.27 -26.19 -1.78
C CYS A 139 -2.42 -26.70 -2.94
N TYR A 140 -1.88 -25.80 -3.77
CA TYR A 140 -1.03 -26.20 -4.90
C TYR A 140 0.31 -26.78 -4.47
N CYS A 141 0.83 -26.38 -3.31
CA CYS A 141 2.09 -26.90 -2.80
C CYS A 141 1.94 -28.30 -2.18
N PHE A 142 0.86 -28.55 -1.39
CA PHE A 142 0.76 -29.72 -0.52
C PHE A 142 -0.29 -30.77 -0.93
N ILE A 143 -1.38 -30.40 -1.61
CA ILE A 143 -2.43 -31.36 -2.01
C ILE A 143 -1.90 -32.45 -2.95
N PRO A 144 -1.01 -32.17 -3.94
CA PRO A 144 -0.39 -33.23 -4.70
C PRO A 144 0.39 -34.16 -3.77
N HIS A 145 0.00 -35.43 -3.67
CA HIS A 145 0.40 -36.36 -2.61
C HIS A 145 1.86 -36.86 -2.70
N PHE A 146 2.55 -36.69 -3.81
CA PHE A 146 3.97 -37.01 -3.90
C PHE A 146 4.82 -35.88 -3.34
N TRP A 147 5.37 -36.08 -2.15
CA TRP A 147 6.23 -35.11 -1.49
C TRP A 147 7.72 -35.47 -1.63
N TYR A 148 8.03 -36.77 -1.47
CA TYR A 148 9.37 -37.34 -1.53
C TYR A 148 9.44 -38.44 -2.58
N ARG A 149 10.63 -38.72 -3.07
CA ARG A 149 10.92 -39.92 -3.84
C ARG A 149 11.37 -41.02 -2.88
N GLY A 150 11.35 -42.29 -3.35
CA GLY A 150 11.77 -43.40 -2.53
C GLY A 150 13.25 -43.36 -2.14
N CYS A 151 14.10 -42.89 -3.06
CA CYS A 151 15.52 -42.59 -2.84
C CYS A 151 15.88 -41.22 -3.42
N GLY A 152 16.88 -40.53 -2.84
CA GLY A 152 17.40 -39.27 -3.30
C GLY A 152 17.97 -39.34 -4.72
N GLY A 153 18.63 -40.44 -5.03
CA GLY A 153 19.14 -40.72 -6.36
C GLY A 153 18.05 -40.91 -7.43
N PHE A 154 16.77 -41.06 -7.05
CA PHE A 154 15.65 -41.03 -8.01
C PHE A 154 15.29 -39.63 -8.50
N GLY A 155 15.95 -38.60 -7.97
CA GLY A 155 15.80 -37.20 -8.37
C GLY A 155 15.21 -36.32 -7.28
N SER A 156 15.13 -35.03 -7.53
CA SER A 156 14.70 -34.03 -6.56
C SER A 156 13.33 -34.33 -5.96
N PRO A 157 13.12 -34.07 -4.67
CA PRO A 157 11.83 -34.24 -4.00
C PRO A 157 10.74 -33.39 -4.68
N PRO A 158 9.60 -33.99 -5.10
CA PRO A 158 8.57 -33.25 -5.82
C PRO A 158 7.99 -32.06 -5.05
N LEU A 159 7.85 -32.16 -3.73
CA LEU A 159 7.42 -31.03 -2.89
C LEU A 159 8.41 -29.86 -2.96
N ALA A 160 9.72 -30.17 -2.88
CA ALA A 160 10.75 -29.15 -2.98
C ALA A 160 10.70 -28.43 -4.32
N VAL A 161 10.60 -29.17 -5.42
CA VAL A 161 10.53 -28.59 -6.75
C VAL A 161 9.31 -27.70 -6.91
N ARG A 162 8.12 -28.17 -6.51
CA ARG A 162 6.89 -27.36 -6.56
C ARG A 162 7.04 -26.05 -5.80
N ALA A 163 7.51 -26.13 -4.55
CA ALA A 163 7.70 -24.94 -3.73
C ALA A 163 8.71 -23.97 -4.36
N GLY A 164 9.82 -24.48 -4.91
CA GLY A 164 10.84 -23.65 -5.57
C GLY A 164 10.34 -22.93 -6.81
N VAL A 165 9.64 -23.62 -7.71
CA VAL A 165 9.09 -22.99 -8.92
C VAL A 165 7.98 -21.98 -8.59
N MET A 166 7.16 -22.24 -7.56
CA MET A 166 6.16 -21.29 -7.06
C MET A 166 6.82 -20.04 -6.44
N ALA A 167 7.87 -20.22 -5.62
CA ALA A 167 8.63 -19.11 -5.03
C ALA A 167 9.24 -18.22 -6.13
N THR A 168 9.84 -18.82 -7.14
CA THR A 168 10.41 -18.10 -8.29
C THR A 168 9.32 -17.34 -9.06
N ALA A 169 8.15 -17.94 -9.26
CA ALA A 169 7.02 -17.32 -9.94
C ALA A 169 6.42 -16.12 -9.19
N LEU A 170 6.61 -16.03 -7.88
CA LEU A 170 6.23 -14.84 -7.08
C LEU A 170 7.20 -13.68 -7.26
N THR A 171 8.45 -13.90 -7.67
CA THR A 171 9.48 -12.86 -7.77
C THR A 171 9.09 -11.70 -8.70
N PRO A 172 8.52 -11.90 -9.90
CA PRO A 172 8.03 -10.81 -10.74
C PRO A 172 7.04 -9.89 -10.01
N PHE A 173 6.14 -10.46 -9.19
CA PHE A 173 5.17 -9.68 -8.41
C PHE A 173 5.85 -8.88 -7.29
N VAL A 174 6.88 -9.44 -6.64
CA VAL A 174 7.66 -8.71 -5.63
C VAL A 174 8.24 -7.43 -6.25
N TYR A 175 8.90 -7.53 -7.41
CA TYR A 175 9.49 -6.36 -8.09
C TYR A 175 8.44 -5.43 -8.70
N LEU A 176 7.36 -5.96 -9.23
CA LEU A 176 6.25 -5.17 -9.79
C LEU A 176 5.56 -4.32 -8.72
N LEU A 177 5.38 -4.86 -7.51
CA LEU A 177 4.71 -4.18 -6.39
C LEU A 177 5.60 -3.17 -5.66
N SER A 178 6.92 -3.16 -5.86
CA SER A 178 7.87 -2.34 -5.11
C SER A 178 7.98 -0.89 -5.59
N GLY A 179 7.55 -0.58 -6.82
CA GLY A 179 7.81 0.70 -7.46
C GLY A 179 6.82 1.80 -7.08
N LYS A 180 7.30 3.05 -6.93
CA LYS A 180 6.44 4.24 -6.75
C LYS A 180 5.58 4.53 -7.98
N CYS A 181 6.12 4.30 -9.19
CA CYS A 181 5.40 4.34 -10.47
C CYS A 181 4.90 2.94 -10.82
N ASN A 182 4.04 2.38 -9.99
CA ASN A 182 3.59 1.01 -10.07
C ASN A 182 2.56 0.84 -11.19
N MET A 183 2.81 -0.10 -12.12
CA MET A 183 1.89 -0.40 -13.21
C MET A 183 0.54 -0.95 -12.69
N ILE A 184 0.55 -1.70 -11.58
CA ILE A 184 -0.69 -2.18 -10.96
C ILE A 184 -1.52 -1.00 -10.45
N SER A 185 -0.89 0.02 -9.83
CA SER A 185 -1.59 1.25 -9.42
C SER A 185 -2.25 1.96 -10.59
N LEU A 186 -1.57 2.04 -11.73
CA LEU A 186 -2.11 2.67 -12.94
C LEU A 186 -3.34 1.93 -13.48
N LEU A 187 -3.29 0.59 -13.51
CA LEU A 187 -4.36 -0.26 -14.03
C LEU A 187 -5.55 -0.34 -13.05
N THR A 188 -5.27 -0.52 -11.77
CA THR A 188 -6.29 -0.86 -10.78
C THR A 188 -6.81 0.33 -9.98
N GLY A 189 -6.13 1.48 -10.04
CA GLY A 189 -6.43 2.66 -9.23
C GLY A 189 -6.12 2.48 -7.74
N ILE A 190 -5.45 1.40 -7.35
CA ILE A 190 -5.02 1.17 -5.96
C ILE A 190 -3.68 1.87 -5.76
N SER A 191 -3.58 2.73 -4.75
CA SER A 191 -2.35 3.47 -4.49
C SER A 191 -1.19 2.52 -4.11
N TYR A 192 0.04 2.90 -4.45
CA TYR A 192 1.21 2.05 -4.18
C TYR A 192 1.44 1.83 -2.68
N GLU A 193 1.01 2.74 -1.81
CA GLU A 193 1.09 2.59 -0.35
C GLU A 193 0.23 1.39 0.13
N LYS A 194 -0.96 1.22 -0.47
CA LYS A 194 -1.84 0.07 -0.17
C LYS A 194 -1.26 -1.23 -0.75
N LEU A 195 -0.63 -1.15 -1.93
CA LEU A 195 0.05 -2.29 -2.56
C LEU A 195 1.30 -2.72 -1.78
N ASN A 196 1.92 -1.83 -1.00
CA ASN A 196 3.08 -2.19 -0.18
C ASN A 196 2.78 -3.31 0.85
N SER A 197 1.57 -3.37 1.39
CA SER A 197 1.17 -4.49 2.26
C SER A 197 1.10 -5.82 1.51
N ILE A 198 0.70 -5.78 0.23
CA ILE A 198 0.69 -6.96 -0.65
C ILE A 198 2.13 -7.33 -1.03
N HIS A 199 3.02 -6.36 -1.30
CA HIS A 199 4.44 -6.61 -1.51
C HIS A 199 5.07 -7.37 -0.33
N GLN A 200 4.81 -6.93 0.90
CA GLN A 200 5.29 -7.61 2.10
C GLN A 200 4.76 -9.04 2.22
N PHE A 201 3.48 -9.25 1.94
CA PHE A 201 2.87 -10.59 1.95
C PHE A 201 3.47 -11.51 0.89
N VAL A 202 3.64 -11.04 -0.36
CA VAL A 202 4.22 -11.83 -1.45
C VAL A 202 5.68 -12.19 -1.16
N GLY A 203 6.45 -11.24 -0.60
CA GLY A 203 7.82 -11.48 -0.17
C GLY A 203 7.91 -12.56 0.93
N LEU A 204 7.03 -12.48 1.93
CA LEU A 204 6.95 -13.50 2.99
C LEU A 204 6.51 -14.86 2.44
N ALA A 205 5.53 -14.91 1.53
CA ALA A 205 5.10 -16.14 0.88
C ALA A 205 6.24 -16.78 0.06
N ALA A 206 7.03 -15.97 -0.66
CA ALA A 206 8.22 -16.43 -1.36
C ALA A 206 9.25 -17.01 -0.40
N LEU A 207 9.49 -16.37 0.76
CA LEU A 207 10.39 -16.90 1.79
C LEU A 207 9.92 -18.26 2.35
N VAL A 208 8.63 -18.36 2.71
CA VAL A 208 8.04 -19.59 3.23
C VAL A 208 8.17 -20.73 2.20
N LEU A 209 7.84 -20.46 0.93
CA LEU A 209 7.99 -21.44 -0.13
C LEU A 209 9.47 -21.82 -0.38
N SER A 210 10.41 -20.88 -0.26
CA SER A 210 11.84 -21.16 -0.35
C SER A 210 12.34 -22.05 0.80
N ILE A 211 11.81 -21.87 2.01
CA ILE A 211 12.11 -22.75 3.14
C ILE A 211 11.52 -24.15 2.87
N ILE A 212 10.27 -24.25 2.40
CA ILE A 212 9.64 -25.53 2.02
C ILE A 212 10.41 -26.20 0.88
N HIS A 213 10.99 -25.43 -0.04
CA HIS A 213 11.88 -25.93 -1.10
C HIS A 213 13.16 -26.54 -0.53
N THR A 214 13.74 -25.92 0.48
CA THR A 214 15.05 -26.32 1.02
C THR A 214 14.98 -27.52 1.96
N ILE A 215 13.95 -27.58 2.83
CA ILE A 215 13.82 -28.61 3.85
C ILE A 215 13.86 -30.05 3.31
N PRO A 216 13.10 -30.43 2.26
CA PRO A 216 13.11 -31.80 1.76
C PRO A 216 14.46 -32.28 1.22
N PHE A 217 15.26 -31.38 0.62
CA PHE A 217 16.61 -31.72 0.18
C PHE A 217 17.51 -32.04 1.38
N ILE A 218 17.53 -31.16 2.37
CA ILE A 218 18.33 -31.37 3.59
C ILE A 218 17.89 -32.63 4.32
N HIS A 219 16.57 -32.84 4.49
CA HIS A 219 16.02 -34.00 5.18
C HIS A 219 16.40 -35.31 4.47
N GLN A 220 16.25 -35.38 3.16
CA GLN A 220 16.55 -36.59 2.38
C GLN A 220 18.04 -36.92 2.44
N ASP A 221 18.93 -35.94 2.30
CA ASP A 221 20.36 -36.16 2.44
C ASP A 221 20.77 -36.61 3.84
N LEU A 222 20.18 -36.00 4.88
CA LEU A 222 20.47 -36.39 6.27
C LEU A 222 20.09 -37.87 6.55
N VAL A 223 18.96 -38.34 5.99
CA VAL A 223 18.48 -39.69 6.17
C VAL A 223 19.31 -40.69 5.34
N GLU A 224 19.73 -40.36 4.13
CA GLU A 224 20.39 -41.28 3.21
C GLU A 224 21.91 -41.31 3.35
N ILE A 225 22.54 -40.15 3.44
CA ILE A 225 24.02 -40.03 3.43
C ILE A 225 24.59 -39.42 4.71
N GLY A 226 23.73 -39.08 5.66
CA GLY A 226 24.13 -38.51 6.94
C GLY A 226 24.72 -37.11 6.86
N THR A 227 25.20 -36.61 8.01
CA THR A 227 25.76 -35.27 8.16
C THR A 227 27.04 -35.02 7.34
N SER A 228 27.86 -36.06 7.17
CA SER A 228 29.11 -36.02 6.39
C SER A 228 28.83 -35.84 4.88
N GLY A 229 27.85 -36.60 4.36
CA GLY A 229 27.40 -36.48 2.99
C GLY A 229 26.75 -35.14 2.69
N LEU A 230 25.86 -34.66 3.57
CA LEU A 230 25.27 -33.34 3.43
C LEU A 230 26.32 -32.24 3.42
N ARG A 231 27.34 -32.27 4.31
CA ARG A 231 28.45 -31.32 4.31
C ARG A 231 29.22 -31.36 3.00
N LYS A 232 29.44 -32.57 2.45
CA LYS A 232 30.08 -32.73 1.13
C LYS A 232 29.25 -32.07 0.05
N ASN A 233 27.91 -32.29 -0.01
CA ASN A 233 27.03 -31.65 -0.98
C ASN A 233 27.08 -30.14 -0.89
N PHE A 234 27.06 -29.53 0.29
CA PHE A 234 27.24 -28.09 0.45
C PHE A 234 28.62 -27.59 -0.03
N SER A 235 29.65 -28.45 -0.09
CA SER A 235 30.99 -28.07 -0.56
C SER A 235 31.20 -28.32 -2.05
N THR A 236 30.50 -29.26 -2.66
CA THR A 236 30.77 -29.71 -4.05
C THR A 236 29.60 -29.48 -5.01
N ASP A 237 28.35 -29.65 -4.56
CA ASP A 237 27.19 -29.53 -5.43
C ASP A 237 26.83 -28.05 -5.72
N PHE A 238 26.55 -27.78 -6.98
CA PHE A 238 26.24 -26.44 -7.47
C PHE A 238 24.96 -25.88 -6.83
N TYR A 239 23.88 -26.68 -6.75
CA TYR A 239 22.58 -26.21 -6.29
C TYR A 239 22.56 -25.96 -4.78
N TYR A 240 23.27 -26.78 -3.99
CA TYR A 240 23.42 -26.56 -2.56
C TYR A 240 24.20 -25.27 -2.26
N LYS A 241 25.32 -25.03 -2.95
CA LYS A 241 26.13 -23.81 -2.80
C LYS A 241 25.37 -22.56 -3.23
N SER A 242 24.75 -22.61 -4.41
CA SER A 242 24.10 -21.44 -5.01
C SER A 242 22.74 -21.12 -4.39
N GLY A 243 22.08 -22.08 -3.71
CA GLY A 243 20.77 -21.87 -3.10
C GLY A 243 20.82 -21.11 -1.77
N LEU A 244 21.93 -21.24 -1.02
CA LEU A 244 22.06 -20.61 0.30
C LEU A 244 22.07 -19.07 0.25
N PRO A 245 22.82 -18.39 -0.66
CA PRO A 245 22.84 -16.94 -0.73
C PRO A 245 21.48 -16.29 -0.98
N PRO A 246 20.65 -16.70 -1.97
CA PRO A 246 19.34 -16.10 -2.18
C PRO A 246 18.39 -16.36 -1.00
N LEU A 247 18.45 -17.52 -0.35
CA LEU A 247 17.64 -17.82 0.84
C LEU A 247 17.99 -16.89 2.02
N ILE A 248 19.27 -16.70 2.30
CA ILE A 248 19.74 -15.77 3.36
C ILE A 248 19.32 -14.34 3.03
N LEU A 249 19.54 -13.88 1.80
CA LEU A 249 19.19 -12.52 1.38
C LEU A 249 17.68 -12.27 1.46
N LEU A 250 16.85 -13.24 1.05
CA LEU A 250 15.39 -13.13 1.17
C LEU A 250 14.97 -13.11 2.65
N GLY A 251 15.60 -13.92 3.50
CA GLY A 251 15.41 -13.89 4.95
C GLY A 251 15.76 -12.53 5.56
N LEU A 252 16.89 -11.94 5.18
CA LEU A 252 17.29 -10.59 5.60
C LEU A 252 16.33 -9.51 5.09
N LEU A 253 15.90 -9.58 3.83
CA LEU A 253 14.91 -8.68 3.25
C LEU A 253 13.60 -8.70 4.04
N CYS A 254 13.10 -9.86 4.42
CA CYS A 254 11.86 -9.98 5.20
C CYS A 254 12.04 -9.52 6.65
N THR A 255 13.13 -9.93 7.33
CA THR A 255 13.32 -9.67 8.76
C THR A 255 13.70 -8.21 9.04
N LEU A 256 14.58 -7.61 8.24
CA LEU A 256 14.97 -6.22 8.39
C LEU A 256 13.89 -5.23 7.95
N SER A 257 12.84 -5.69 7.25
CA SER A 257 11.71 -4.87 6.83
C SER A 257 10.61 -4.73 7.88
N ASN A 258 10.81 -5.23 9.10
CA ASN A 258 9.80 -5.12 10.14
C ASN A 258 9.58 -3.66 10.59
N LYS A 259 8.41 -3.37 11.19
CA LYS A 259 8.02 -2.01 11.60
C LYS A 259 8.99 -1.38 12.61
N TRP A 260 9.63 -2.19 13.45
CA TRP A 260 10.56 -1.69 14.46
C TRP A 260 11.83 -1.13 13.82
N VAL A 261 12.48 -1.89 12.93
CA VAL A 261 13.68 -1.43 12.18
C VAL A 261 13.36 -0.18 11.37
N ARG A 262 12.25 -0.18 10.63
CA ARG A 262 11.84 0.98 9.82
C ARG A 262 11.62 2.25 10.66
N ARG A 263 11.10 2.13 11.88
CA ARG A 263 10.90 3.29 12.78
C ARG A 263 12.19 3.83 13.38
N GLN A 264 13.18 2.98 13.61
CA GLN A 264 14.44 3.39 14.23
C GLN A 264 15.45 3.93 13.20
N CYS A 265 15.60 3.26 12.08
CA CYS A 265 16.66 3.49 11.09
C CYS A 265 16.11 3.43 9.66
N TYR A 266 15.15 4.29 9.30
CA TYR A 266 14.47 4.25 8.00
C TYR A 266 15.42 4.36 6.80
N GLU A 267 16.39 5.25 6.86
CA GLU A 267 17.37 5.48 5.77
C GLU A 267 18.28 4.26 5.54
N VAL A 268 18.75 3.65 6.65
CA VAL A 268 19.54 2.42 6.58
C VAL A 268 18.70 1.28 6.03
N PHE A 269 17.44 1.16 6.49
CA PHE A 269 16.51 0.16 5.96
C PHE A 269 16.33 0.31 4.45
N VAL A 270 16.04 1.50 3.94
CA VAL A 270 15.80 1.68 2.49
C VAL A 270 17.06 1.33 1.69
N SER A 271 18.24 1.77 2.12
CA SER A 271 19.50 1.52 1.41
C SER A 271 19.87 0.04 1.40
N SER A 272 19.79 -0.61 2.56
CA SER A 272 20.09 -2.04 2.68
C SER A 272 19.06 -2.91 1.93
N HIS A 273 17.77 -2.55 1.97
CA HIS A 273 16.72 -3.25 1.25
C HIS A 273 16.95 -3.21 -0.27
N TRP A 274 17.36 -2.08 -0.82
CA TRP A 274 17.71 -1.96 -2.22
C TRP A 274 18.95 -2.81 -2.57
N ALA A 275 20.01 -2.72 -1.77
CA ALA A 275 21.23 -3.47 -2.00
C ALA A 275 20.98 -4.99 -1.94
N PHE A 276 20.28 -5.44 -0.91
CA PHE A 276 19.91 -6.87 -0.76
C PHE A 276 18.93 -7.32 -1.83
N GLY A 277 18.01 -6.47 -2.29
CA GLY A 277 17.11 -6.80 -3.39
C GLY A 277 17.87 -7.06 -4.71
N ILE A 278 18.85 -6.22 -5.04
CA ILE A 278 19.71 -6.42 -6.22
C ILE A 278 20.56 -7.70 -6.07
N ALA A 279 21.15 -7.91 -4.90
CA ALA A 279 21.95 -9.10 -4.62
C ALA A 279 21.09 -10.38 -4.65
N TYR A 280 19.88 -10.34 -4.09
CA TYR A 280 18.91 -11.43 -4.16
C TYR A 280 18.57 -11.80 -5.61
N PHE A 281 18.29 -10.80 -6.46
CA PHE A 281 18.03 -11.03 -7.86
C PHE A 281 19.20 -11.75 -8.56
N GLY A 282 20.42 -11.25 -8.40
CA GLY A 282 21.61 -11.85 -9.02
C GLY A 282 21.90 -13.27 -8.52
N THR A 283 21.81 -13.49 -7.19
CA THR A 283 22.07 -14.81 -6.61
C THR A 283 20.96 -15.82 -6.95
N LEU A 284 19.70 -15.37 -7.08
CA LEU A 284 18.61 -16.24 -7.52
C LEU A 284 18.74 -16.63 -8.98
N VAL A 285 19.13 -15.71 -9.88
CA VAL A 285 19.45 -16.02 -11.28
C VAL A 285 20.58 -17.03 -11.37
N TRP A 286 21.62 -16.87 -10.55
CA TRP A 286 22.74 -17.82 -10.47
C TRP A 286 22.26 -19.20 -9.99
N HIS A 287 21.43 -19.28 -8.94
CA HIS A 287 20.88 -20.56 -8.42
C HIS A 287 19.99 -21.29 -9.43
N ILE A 288 19.11 -20.57 -10.12
CA ILE A 288 18.18 -21.13 -11.11
C ILE A 288 18.94 -21.79 -12.28
N ASN A 289 20.05 -21.21 -12.72
CA ASN A 289 20.93 -21.75 -13.77
C ASN A 289 20.18 -22.42 -14.94
N LYS A 290 19.18 -21.72 -15.49
CA LYS A 290 18.29 -22.19 -16.59
C LYS A 290 17.42 -23.43 -16.27
N SER A 291 17.36 -23.88 -15.03
CA SER A 291 16.53 -25.03 -14.63
C SER A 291 15.06 -24.76 -14.91
N LEU A 292 14.38 -25.68 -15.59
CA LEU A 292 12.93 -25.68 -15.84
C LEU A 292 12.41 -24.37 -16.46
N ASP A 293 13.22 -23.65 -17.21
CA ASP A 293 12.89 -22.34 -17.81
C ASP A 293 12.49 -21.25 -16.80
N MET A 294 12.84 -21.42 -15.52
CA MET A 294 12.50 -20.47 -14.46
C MET A 294 13.18 -19.11 -14.62
N GLN A 295 14.27 -19.01 -15.38
CA GLN A 295 14.89 -17.73 -15.74
C GLN A 295 13.93 -16.77 -16.46
N ASN A 296 12.90 -17.26 -17.14
CA ASN A 296 11.91 -16.41 -17.82
C ASN A 296 11.14 -15.53 -16.82
N TYR A 297 10.87 -16.04 -15.61
CA TYR A 297 10.26 -15.24 -14.53
C TYR A 297 11.21 -14.15 -14.02
N MET A 298 12.51 -14.42 -13.99
CA MET A 298 13.51 -13.42 -13.61
C MET A 298 13.64 -12.32 -14.66
N TRP A 299 13.63 -12.66 -15.95
CA TRP A 299 13.59 -11.66 -17.03
C TRP A 299 12.30 -10.84 -16.98
N GLY A 300 11.16 -11.46 -16.67
CA GLY A 300 9.91 -10.77 -16.42
C GLY A 300 10.01 -9.77 -15.25
N ALA A 301 10.62 -10.19 -14.14
CA ALA A 301 10.85 -9.32 -12.98
C ALA A 301 11.74 -8.12 -13.34
N LEU A 302 12.83 -8.36 -14.08
CA LEU A 302 13.73 -7.31 -14.56
C LEU A 302 13.01 -6.34 -15.51
N ALA A 303 12.20 -6.85 -16.44
CA ALA A 303 11.44 -6.03 -17.39
C ALA A 303 10.44 -5.13 -16.65
N PHE A 304 9.70 -5.64 -15.69
CA PHE A 304 8.79 -4.83 -14.86
C PHE A 304 9.54 -3.77 -14.05
N TRP A 305 10.64 -4.13 -13.42
CA TRP A 305 11.45 -3.20 -12.65
C TRP A 305 12.05 -2.09 -13.54
N ALA A 306 12.66 -2.46 -14.67
CA ALA A 306 13.22 -1.52 -15.63
C ALA A 306 12.15 -0.61 -16.24
N SER A 307 10.96 -1.14 -16.58
CA SER A 307 9.85 -0.34 -17.12
C SER A 307 9.34 0.70 -16.13
N GLN A 308 9.26 0.38 -14.83
CA GLN A 308 8.86 1.33 -13.79
C GLN A 308 9.90 2.46 -13.63
N ILE A 309 11.18 2.14 -13.66
CA ILE A 309 12.26 3.13 -13.62
C ILE A 309 12.23 3.98 -14.89
N GLY A 310 12.13 3.33 -16.05
CA GLY A 310 12.03 4.00 -17.35
C GLY A 310 10.84 4.96 -17.41
N TYR A 311 9.66 4.51 -17.01
CA TYR A 311 8.47 5.36 -16.94
C TYR A 311 8.68 6.57 -15.99
N ARG A 312 9.27 6.34 -14.82
CA ARG A 312 9.58 7.41 -13.87
C ARG A 312 10.54 8.43 -14.48
N ILE A 313 11.61 7.99 -15.11
CA ILE A 313 12.60 8.87 -15.74
C ILE A 313 11.97 9.60 -16.92
N LEU A 314 11.35 8.90 -17.85
CA LEU A 314 10.81 9.45 -19.09
C LEU A 314 9.63 10.40 -18.84
N VAL A 315 8.64 9.97 -18.05
CA VAL A 315 7.41 10.76 -17.84
C VAL A 315 7.61 11.86 -16.81
N LYS A 316 8.42 11.63 -15.77
CA LYS A 316 8.63 12.62 -14.70
C LYS A 316 9.76 13.60 -15.01
N THR A 317 10.70 13.26 -15.89
CA THR A 317 11.89 14.09 -16.16
C THR A 317 12.00 14.55 -17.62
N ALA A 318 11.86 13.65 -18.61
CA ALA A 318 12.13 13.98 -20.01
C ALA A 318 10.95 14.61 -20.74
N PHE A 319 9.74 14.13 -20.53
CA PHE A 319 8.54 14.63 -21.22
C PHE A 319 7.87 15.82 -20.52
N LYS A 320 8.34 16.18 -19.34
CA LYS A 320 7.92 17.40 -18.64
C LYS A 320 9.16 18.27 -18.39
N PRO A 321 9.55 19.17 -19.29
CA PRO A 321 10.78 19.97 -19.17
C PRO A 321 10.82 20.84 -17.90
N ASN A 322 9.66 21.11 -17.31
CA ASN A 322 9.50 21.77 -16.01
C ASN A 322 9.39 20.80 -14.85
N ALA A 323 9.69 19.50 -15.07
CA ALA A 323 9.62 18.50 -14.00
C ALA A 323 10.53 18.88 -12.82
N LEU A 324 9.94 18.86 -11.65
CA LEU A 324 10.55 19.31 -10.41
C LEU A 324 11.68 18.37 -9.92
N PHE A 325 11.75 17.16 -10.48
CA PHE A 325 12.65 16.12 -10.01
C PHE A 325 14.14 16.39 -10.25
N LEU A 326 14.50 16.95 -11.41
CA LEU A 326 15.92 17.24 -11.76
C LEU A 326 16.30 18.70 -11.58
N ARG A 327 15.33 19.62 -11.48
CA ARG A 327 15.60 21.05 -11.29
C ARG A 327 15.22 21.47 -9.89
N PRO A 328 16.17 21.96 -9.09
CA PRO A 328 15.86 22.49 -7.77
C PRO A 328 14.96 23.71 -7.89
N ARG A 329 13.91 23.77 -7.09
CA ARG A 329 13.05 24.94 -6.93
C ARG A 329 13.45 25.68 -5.64
N LEU A 330 13.23 26.97 -5.62
CA LEU A 330 13.39 27.75 -4.41
C LEU A 330 12.12 27.59 -3.56
N ALA A 331 12.24 26.94 -2.43
CA ALA A 331 11.16 26.79 -1.47
C ALA A 331 11.30 27.84 -0.36
N LYS A 332 10.20 28.50 -0.02
CA LYS A 332 10.10 29.35 1.17
C LYS A 332 9.63 28.47 2.33
N LEU A 333 10.44 28.40 3.38
CA LEU A 333 10.09 27.75 4.63
C LEU A 333 9.68 28.84 5.62
N THR A 334 8.52 28.67 6.26
CA THR A 334 8.00 29.66 7.22
C THR A 334 7.59 28.94 8.49
N ARG A 335 8.04 29.42 9.64
CA ARG A 335 7.61 28.90 10.93
C ARG A 335 6.11 29.09 11.11
N SER A 336 5.40 28.05 11.52
CA SER A 336 3.96 28.08 11.76
C SER A 336 3.64 27.42 13.10
N GLY A 337 3.86 28.16 14.14
CA GLY A 337 3.77 27.68 15.52
C GLY A 337 5.04 26.96 16.02
N PRO A 338 4.98 26.44 17.27
CA PRO A 338 6.15 25.83 17.91
C PRO A 338 6.48 24.44 17.34
N ASN A 339 5.51 23.74 16.77
CA ASN A 339 5.61 22.34 16.39
C ASN A 339 5.46 22.06 14.89
N ALA A 340 5.42 23.08 14.05
CA ALA A 340 5.27 22.91 12.61
C ALA A 340 5.90 24.06 11.82
N PHE A 341 6.22 23.79 10.56
CA PHE A 341 6.56 24.81 9.58
C PHE A 341 5.90 24.50 8.22
N LEU A 342 5.64 25.55 7.48
CA LEU A 342 5.11 25.48 6.13
C LEU A 342 6.26 25.51 5.11
N VAL A 343 6.13 24.74 4.05
CA VAL A 343 7.01 24.78 2.89
C VAL A 343 6.15 25.18 1.69
N SER A 344 6.45 26.34 1.09
CA SER A 344 5.78 26.87 -0.09
C SER A 344 6.72 26.79 -1.29
N ILE A 345 6.28 26.16 -2.36
CA ILE A 345 7.07 25.93 -3.57
C ILE A 345 6.27 26.42 -4.78
N PRO A 346 6.81 27.30 -5.63
CA PRO A 346 6.12 27.72 -6.84
C PRO A 346 5.71 26.54 -7.71
N GLY A 347 4.42 26.34 -7.91
CA GLY A 347 3.83 25.12 -8.48
C GLY A 347 3.14 25.27 -9.83
N ASN A 348 3.14 26.46 -10.45
CA ASN A 348 2.37 26.82 -11.65
C ASN A 348 2.44 25.83 -12.82
N SER A 349 3.43 24.93 -12.83
CA SER A 349 3.61 23.93 -13.89
C SER A 349 3.26 22.50 -13.48
N VAL A 350 2.76 22.30 -12.26
CA VAL A 350 2.50 20.94 -11.73
C VAL A 350 1.01 20.79 -11.43
N SER A 351 0.34 19.99 -12.23
CA SER A 351 -1.03 19.59 -11.94
C SER A 351 -1.02 18.55 -10.81
N CYS A 352 -1.61 18.91 -9.68
CA CYS A 352 -1.79 18.01 -8.54
C CYS A 352 -3.26 17.64 -8.40
N MET A 353 -3.50 16.36 -8.10
CA MET A 353 -4.84 15.86 -7.77
C MET A 353 -4.99 15.73 -6.25
N PRO A 354 -6.23 15.81 -5.72
CA PRO A 354 -6.48 15.63 -4.30
C PRO A 354 -5.90 14.33 -3.73
N GLY A 355 -5.30 14.41 -2.53
CA GLY A 355 -4.68 13.29 -1.84
C GLY A 355 -3.27 12.92 -2.34
N GLN A 356 -2.71 13.63 -3.33
CA GLN A 356 -1.36 13.34 -3.80
C GLN A 356 -0.28 13.88 -2.84
N HIS A 357 0.88 13.23 -2.90
CA HIS A 357 2.07 13.64 -2.14
C HIS A 357 3.30 13.71 -3.04
N CYS A 358 4.29 14.48 -2.61
CA CYS A 358 5.60 14.59 -3.25
C CYS A 358 6.69 14.23 -2.26
N TYR A 359 7.78 13.69 -2.78
CA TYR A 359 9.01 13.52 -2.01
C TYR A 359 9.85 14.78 -2.13
N LEU A 360 10.16 15.39 -0.99
CA LEU A 360 10.99 16.58 -0.93
C LEU A 360 12.42 16.20 -0.50
N ARG A 361 13.40 16.69 -1.26
CA ARG A 361 14.82 16.60 -0.95
C ARG A 361 15.41 18.00 -0.92
N PHE A 362 15.84 18.44 0.24
CA PHE A 362 16.46 19.75 0.40
C PHE A 362 17.93 19.72 -0.02
N TYR A 363 18.39 20.76 -0.72
CA TYR A 363 19.79 20.89 -1.12
C TYR A 363 20.69 20.98 0.12
N GLY A 364 21.82 20.27 0.12
CA GLY A 364 22.71 20.18 1.27
C GLY A 364 22.30 19.14 2.32
N SER A 365 21.18 18.45 2.16
CA SER A 365 20.86 17.24 2.92
C SER A 365 21.57 16.01 2.34
N ARG A 366 21.59 14.90 3.09
CA ARG A 366 22.15 13.63 2.59
C ARG A 366 21.38 13.16 1.36
N ILE A 367 22.06 12.44 0.45
CA ILE A 367 21.45 11.93 -0.80
C ILE A 367 20.21 11.08 -0.53
N LEU A 368 20.15 10.41 0.62
CA LEU A 368 19.06 9.51 1.02
C LEU A 368 17.92 10.21 1.78
N ASP A 369 18.08 11.47 2.17
CA ASP A 369 17.06 12.26 2.88
C ASP A 369 15.93 12.69 1.91
N ASN A 370 15.03 11.76 1.61
CA ASN A 370 13.92 11.97 0.70
C ASN A 370 12.61 11.56 1.40
N HIS A 371 11.87 12.55 1.90
CA HIS A 371 10.68 12.31 2.70
C HIS A 371 9.40 12.66 1.96
N PRO A 372 8.33 11.84 2.07
CA PRO A 372 7.04 12.12 1.48
C PRO A 372 6.26 13.17 2.29
N PHE A 373 5.69 14.15 1.60
CA PHE A 373 4.78 15.16 2.17
C PHE A 373 3.57 15.31 1.28
N SER A 374 2.37 15.35 1.87
CA SER A 374 1.14 15.57 1.11
C SER A 374 1.09 17.00 0.60
N VAL A 375 0.68 17.15 -0.64
CA VAL A 375 0.42 18.46 -1.25
C VAL A 375 -0.87 18.98 -0.66
N ALA A 376 -0.78 20.09 0.09
CA ALA A 376 -1.91 20.64 0.82
C ALA A 376 -2.77 21.60 -0.03
N THR A 377 -2.22 22.17 -1.10
CA THR A 377 -2.94 23.10 -1.96
C THR A 377 -2.90 22.65 -3.41
N ILE A 378 -3.99 22.88 -4.13
CA ILE A 378 -4.02 22.74 -5.59
C ILE A 378 -3.62 24.09 -6.17
N PRO A 379 -2.48 24.21 -6.89
CA PRO A 379 -2.09 25.46 -7.50
C PRO A 379 -3.13 25.94 -8.50
N ASP A 380 -3.57 27.19 -8.37
CA ASP A 380 -4.45 27.90 -9.29
C ASP A 380 -3.85 29.29 -9.62
N GLU A 381 -4.57 30.11 -10.39
CA GLU A 381 -4.10 31.43 -10.77
C GLU A 381 -3.96 32.38 -9.57
N GLU A 382 -4.84 32.25 -8.56
CA GLU A 382 -4.81 33.07 -7.36
C GLU A 382 -3.76 32.59 -6.35
N ASN A 383 -3.49 31.28 -6.31
CA ASN A 383 -2.56 30.67 -5.37
C ASN A 383 -1.64 29.68 -6.09
N PRO A 384 -0.59 30.18 -6.76
CA PRO A 384 0.26 29.37 -7.64
C PRO A 384 1.17 28.41 -6.89
N ASP A 385 1.22 28.47 -5.55
CA ASP A 385 2.18 27.73 -4.75
C ASP A 385 1.65 26.37 -4.28
N MET A 386 2.50 25.35 -4.37
CA MET A 386 2.30 24.10 -3.66
C MET A 386 2.73 24.28 -2.20
N LYS A 387 1.80 24.14 -1.26
CA LYS A 387 2.08 24.21 0.18
C LYS A 387 2.13 22.83 0.81
N PHE A 388 3.03 22.67 1.76
CA PHE A 388 3.21 21.46 2.55
C PHE A 388 3.32 21.83 4.03
N VAL A 389 2.65 21.10 4.91
CA VAL A 389 2.85 21.18 6.36
C VAL A 389 3.84 20.13 6.79
N VAL A 390 4.88 20.54 7.51
CA VAL A 390 5.89 19.66 8.07
C VAL A 390 5.81 19.72 9.59
N VAL A 391 5.43 18.60 10.20
CA VAL A 391 5.54 18.39 11.65
C VAL A 391 6.87 17.70 11.91
N PRO A 392 7.86 18.38 12.51
CA PRO A 392 9.19 17.84 12.70
C PRO A 392 9.18 16.59 13.58
N LYS A 393 9.96 15.58 13.15
CA LYS A 393 10.21 14.38 13.96
C LYS A 393 11.68 14.30 14.32
N LYS A 394 12.43 13.38 13.73
CA LYS A 394 13.88 13.21 13.90
C LYS A 394 14.59 13.54 12.58
N GLY A 395 15.91 13.66 12.60
CA GLY A 395 16.73 13.84 11.39
C GLY A 395 16.51 15.18 10.71
N LEU A 396 16.33 15.17 9.38
CA LEU A 396 16.26 16.36 8.53
C LEU A 396 15.19 17.36 8.98
N THR A 397 13.98 16.92 9.26
CA THR A 397 12.87 17.82 9.60
C THR A 397 13.12 18.55 10.92
N LYS A 398 13.76 17.89 11.91
CA LYS A 398 14.15 18.53 13.17
C LYS A 398 15.26 19.55 12.95
N LYS A 399 16.25 19.25 12.10
CA LYS A 399 17.32 20.20 11.74
C LYS A 399 16.74 21.45 11.08
N LEU A 400 15.83 21.30 10.12
CA LEU A 400 15.19 22.44 9.46
C LEU A 400 14.36 23.29 10.45
N GLN A 401 13.70 22.68 11.42
CA GLN A 401 13.00 23.41 12.49
C GLN A 401 13.98 24.24 13.32
N MET A 402 15.10 23.65 13.76
CA MET A 402 16.11 24.38 14.56
C MET A 402 16.69 25.58 13.79
N GLU A 403 16.90 25.44 12.48
CA GLU A 403 17.33 26.57 11.64
C GLU A 403 16.24 27.67 11.55
N LEU A 404 14.95 27.28 11.55
CA LEU A 404 13.81 28.21 11.57
C LEU A 404 13.52 28.81 12.96
N GLU A 405 14.04 28.24 14.02
CA GLU A 405 13.94 28.86 15.36
C GLU A 405 14.77 30.16 15.45
N GLN A 406 15.82 30.25 14.65
CA GLN A 406 16.67 31.45 14.54
C GLN A 406 16.13 32.47 13.53
N ASN A 407 15.28 32.05 12.59
CA ASN A 407 14.75 32.89 11.52
C ASN A 407 13.28 32.56 11.28
N ILE A 408 12.38 33.55 11.28
CA ILE A 408 10.93 33.36 11.03
C ILE A 408 10.67 32.71 9.66
N SER A 409 11.50 33.02 8.65
CA SER A 409 11.42 32.40 7.33
C SER A 409 12.79 32.28 6.70
N MET A 410 12.98 31.27 5.84
CA MET A 410 14.17 31.06 5.06
C MET A 410 13.87 30.48 3.69
N ASN A 411 14.75 30.73 2.73
CA ASN A 411 14.65 30.15 1.40
C ASN A 411 15.66 29.00 1.26
N LYS A 412 15.19 27.85 0.77
CA LYS A 412 16.05 26.68 0.47
C LYS A 412 15.76 26.10 -0.89
N LYS A 413 16.80 25.65 -1.58
CA LYS A 413 16.62 24.86 -2.82
C LYS A 413 16.11 23.48 -2.47
N VAL A 414 15.06 23.03 -3.15
CA VAL A 414 14.42 21.74 -2.95
C VAL A 414 14.20 21.04 -4.29
N TYR A 415 14.47 19.73 -4.31
CA TYR A 415 14.06 18.85 -5.40
C TYR A 415 12.72 18.21 -5.03
N VAL A 416 11.79 18.21 -5.97
CA VAL A 416 10.45 17.67 -5.79
C VAL A 416 10.27 16.47 -6.70
N ASP A 417 10.07 15.29 -6.13
CA ASP A 417 9.81 14.04 -6.85
C ASP A 417 8.35 13.64 -6.64
N GLY A 418 7.55 13.72 -7.66
CA GLY A 418 6.11 13.46 -7.62
C GLY A 418 5.35 14.26 -8.69
N PRO A 419 4.03 14.40 -8.52
CA PRO A 419 3.19 13.85 -7.45
C PRO A 419 2.89 12.36 -7.59
N TYR A 420 2.64 11.69 -6.47
CA TYR A 420 2.29 10.27 -6.36
C TYR A 420 1.03 10.07 -5.53
N GLY A 421 0.42 8.89 -5.60
CA GLY A 421 -0.79 8.55 -4.83
C GLY A 421 -2.02 9.31 -5.29
N GLY A 422 -2.88 9.63 -4.35
CA GLY A 422 -4.14 10.35 -4.57
C GLY A 422 -5.35 9.43 -4.80
N SER A 423 -6.53 10.02 -4.89
CA SER A 423 -7.77 9.28 -5.15
C SER A 423 -7.89 8.92 -6.63
N SER A 424 -8.25 7.66 -6.91
CA SER A 424 -8.61 7.20 -8.25
C SER A 424 -10.02 7.64 -8.67
N ARG A 425 -10.83 8.14 -7.72
CA ARG A 425 -12.20 8.58 -7.94
C ARG A 425 -12.26 10.11 -7.93
N ASP A 426 -13.08 10.67 -8.79
CA ASP A 426 -13.30 12.10 -8.83
C ASP A 426 -14.32 12.52 -7.78
N SER A 427 -13.93 13.43 -6.86
CA SER A 427 -14.81 13.97 -5.81
C SER A 427 -16.02 14.71 -6.37
N ASN A 428 -15.92 15.28 -7.56
CA ASN A 428 -17.02 16.00 -8.19
C ASN A 428 -18.19 15.11 -8.64
N CYS A 429 -17.95 13.78 -8.66
CA CYS A 429 -18.97 12.78 -9.00
C CYS A 429 -19.74 12.24 -7.77
N PHE A 430 -19.71 12.96 -6.65
CA PHE A 430 -20.40 12.58 -5.42
C PHE A 430 -21.29 13.73 -4.92
N ASP A 431 -22.47 13.39 -4.43
CA ASP A 431 -23.45 14.36 -3.94
C ASP A 431 -23.08 14.88 -2.55
N LYS A 432 -22.49 14.00 -1.71
CA LYS A 432 -22.01 14.38 -0.39
C LYS A 432 -20.58 13.97 -0.16
N LEU A 433 -19.78 14.93 0.31
CA LEU A 433 -18.42 14.70 0.78
C LEU A 433 -18.35 14.92 2.29
N ILE A 434 -17.76 13.96 3.00
CA ILE A 434 -17.44 14.07 4.42
C ILE A 434 -15.92 13.98 4.52
N LEU A 435 -15.30 15.09 4.87
CA LEU A 435 -13.86 15.30 4.87
C LEU A 435 -13.36 15.39 6.32
N LEU A 436 -12.58 14.40 6.78
CA LEU A 436 -12.08 14.35 8.16
C LEU A 436 -10.55 14.40 8.21
N ALA A 437 -10.02 15.33 8.97
CA ALA A 437 -8.59 15.48 9.16
C ALA A 437 -8.20 15.54 10.63
N THR A 438 -7.04 14.99 11.02
CA THR A 438 -6.43 15.24 12.33
C THR A 438 -5.01 15.77 12.17
N GLY A 439 -4.72 16.90 12.84
CA GLY A 439 -3.42 17.58 12.78
C GLY A 439 -2.96 17.84 11.34
N SER A 440 -1.73 17.47 11.01
CA SER A 440 -1.16 17.62 9.66
C SER A 440 -1.82 16.75 8.58
N GLY A 441 -2.74 15.84 8.96
CA GLY A 441 -3.55 15.10 8.00
C GLY A 441 -4.43 16.00 7.13
N VAL A 442 -4.67 17.24 7.56
CA VAL A 442 -5.35 18.26 6.76
C VAL A 442 -4.71 18.46 5.38
N SER A 443 -3.40 18.33 5.27
CA SER A 443 -2.70 18.49 3.97
C SER A 443 -3.17 17.52 2.89
N ALA A 444 -3.67 16.34 3.24
CA ALA A 444 -4.20 15.41 2.23
C ALA A 444 -5.70 15.63 1.98
N VAL A 445 -6.42 16.23 2.92
CA VAL A 445 -7.88 16.40 2.85
C VAL A 445 -8.26 17.76 2.24
N LEU A 446 -7.50 18.82 2.53
CA LEU A 446 -7.74 20.18 2.05
C LEU A 446 -7.86 20.29 0.50
N PRO A 447 -7.05 19.58 -0.31
CA PRO A 447 -7.21 19.60 -1.75
C PRO A 447 -8.58 19.08 -2.25
N PHE A 448 -9.22 18.16 -1.51
CA PHE A 448 -10.58 17.73 -1.82
C PHE A 448 -11.59 18.86 -1.54
N LEU A 449 -11.41 19.58 -0.42
CA LEU A 449 -12.22 20.73 -0.07
C LEU A 449 -12.10 21.82 -1.14
N MET A 450 -10.86 22.20 -1.52
CA MET A 450 -10.60 23.22 -2.54
C MET A 450 -11.22 22.85 -3.89
N LYS A 451 -11.03 21.60 -4.34
CA LYS A 451 -11.61 21.12 -5.59
C LYS A 451 -13.13 21.16 -5.57
N SER A 452 -13.76 20.75 -4.47
CA SER A 452 -15.22 20.78 -4.32
C SER A 452 -15.77 22.21 -4.23
N ALA A 453 -15.09 23.11 -3.52
CA ALA A 453 -15.51 24.51 -3.43
C ALA A 453 -15.46 25.18 -4.83
N ASN A 454 -14.41 24.93 -5.61
CA ASN A 454 -14.32 25.42 -6.98
C ASN A 454 -15.41 24.83 -7.89
N PHE A 455 -15.71 23.54 -7.75
CA PHE A 455 -16.79 22.89 -8.49
C PHE A 455 -18.18 23.46 -8.15
N ILE A 456 -18.44 23.70 -6.86
CA ILE A 456 -19.68 24.31 -6.38
C ILE A 456 -19.83 25.74 -6.93
N ALA A 457 -18.76 26.55 -6.86
CA ALA A 457 -18.77 27.92 -7.38
C ALA A 457 -19.03 27.96 -8.89
N ALA A 458 -18.34 27.09 -9.66
CA ALA A 458 -18.54 27.01 -11.11
C ALA A 458 -19.98 26.61 -11.50
N ASN A 459 -20.59 25.69 -10.76
CA ASN A 459 -21.97 25.26 -11.01
C ASN A 459 -23.02 26.31 -10.61
N ARG A 460 -22.75 27.15 -9.59
CA ARG A 460 -23.63 28.27 -9.24
C ARG A 460 -23.72 29.32 -10.34
N GLN A 461 -22.65 29.53 -11.09
CA GLN A 461 -22.64 30.44 -12.23
C GLN A 461 -23.41 29.90 -13.46
N ASN A 462 -23.65 28.59 -13.46
CA ASN A 462 -24.32 27.88 -14.54
C ASN A 462 -25.74 27.51 -14.12
N GLU A 463 -26.73 28.41 -14.35
CA GLU A 463 -28.13 28.26 -13.91
C GLU A 463 -28.82 26.95 -14.38
N LYS A 464 -28.23 26.25 -15.35
CA LYS A 464 -28.76 24.99 -15.92
C LYS A 464 -28.40 23.74 -15.09
N VAL A 465 -27.49 23.86 -14.12
CA VAL A 465 -27.02 22.71 -13.33
C VAL A 465 -27.41 22.89 -11.87
N GLU A 466 -28.38 22.12 -11.40
CA GLU A 466 -28.73 22.07 -9.99
C GLU A 466 -27.53 21.59 -9.17
N ASN A 467 -26.93 22.49 -8.40
CA ASN A 467 -25.80 22.15 -7.55
C ASN A 467 -26.26 21.33 -6.34
N ARG A 468 -26.06 20.03 -6.39
CA ARG A 468 -26.47 19.10 -5.32
C ARG A 468 -25.33 18.73 -4.37
N GLN A 469 -24.07 19.09 -4.67
CA GLN A 469 -22.96 18.68 -3.84
C GLN A 469 -22.97 19.44 -2.51
N LYS A 470 -22.95 18.66 -1.41
CA LYS A 470 -22.77 19.16 -0.04
C LYS A 470 -21.47 18.64 0.54
N VAL A 471 -20.75 19.50 1.22
CA VAL A 471 -19.45 19.17 1.83
C VAL A 471 -19.52 19.45 3.33
N HIS A 472 -19.14 18.45 4.14
CA HIS A 472 -18.92 18.63 5.57
C HIS A 472 -17.43 18.40 5.85
N PHE A 473 -16.72 19.46 6.22
CA PHE A 473 -15.30 19.42 6.53
C PHE A 473 -15.09 19.49 8.05
N VAL A 474 -14.41 18.48 8.58
CA VAL A 474 -14.09 18.34 10.01
C VAL A 474 -12.58 18.29 10.17
N TRP A 475 -12.04 19.25 10.91
CA TRP A 475 -10.61 19.27 11.22
C TRP A 475 -10.39 19.27 12.73
N ILE A 476 -9.62 18.30 13.21
CA ILE A 476 -9.28 18.14 14.62
C ILE A 476 -7.83 18.53 14.80
N VAL A 477 -7.60 19.64 15.49
CA VAL A 477 -6.27 20.17 15.79
C VAL A 477 -5.90 19.95 17.25
N ARG A 478 -4.61 19.94 17.53
CA ARG A 478 -4.15 19.83 18.89
C ARG A 478 -4.25 21.16 19.64
N TYR A 479 -3.79 22.22 19.01
CA TYR A 479 -3.75 23.57 19.52
C TYR A 479 -4.46 24.53 18.58
N GLU A 480 -4.95 25.61 19.10
CA GLU A 480 -5.69 26.60 18.31
C GLU A 480 -4.84 27.29 17.25
N HIS A 481 -3.57 27.57 17.53
CA HIS A 481 -2.65 28.16 16.56
C HIS A 481 -2.41 27.27 15.31
N ASP A 482 -2.68 25.97 15.40
CA ASP A 482 -2.58 25.07 14.25
C ASP A 482 -3.60 25.42 13.14
N ILE A 483 -4.71 26.09 13.48
CA ILE A 483 -5.73 26.57 12.53
C ILE A 483 -5.11 27.52 11.51
N GLY A 484 -4.16 28.33 11.95
CA GLY A 484 -3.44 29.29 11.10
C GLY A 484 -2.63 28.67 9.96
N TRP A 485 -2.44 27.34 9.93
CA TRP A 485 -1.74 26.70 8.81
C TRP A 485 -2.44 26.92 7.48
N PHE A 486 -3.79 26.89 7.46
CA PHE A 486 -4.61 26.96 6.24
C PHE A 486 -5.90 27.76 6.43
N GLN A 487 -5.92 28.70 7.35
CA GLN A 487 -7.10 29.53 7.61
C GLN A 487 -7.55 30.26 6.34
N ASP A 488 -6.62 30.87 5.60
CA ASP A 488 -6.92 31.62 4.38
C ASP A 488 -7.51 30.73 3.28
N GLU A 489 -6.99 29.50 3.13
CA GLU A 489 -7.50 28.53 2.16
C GLU A 489 -8.90 28.07 2.51
N ILE A 490 -9.17 27.81 3.80
CA ILE A 490 -10.49 27.40 4.29
C ILE A 490 -11.49 28.54 4.12
N SER A 491 -11.13 29.76 4.47
CA SER A 491 -12.00 30.95 4.32
C SER A 491 -12.41 31.14 2.85
N ARG A 492 -11.46 31.05 1.91
CA ARG A 492 -11.78 31.09 0.47
C ARG A 492 -12.70 29.96 0.02
N CYS A 493 -12.54 28.77 0.57
CA CYS A 493 -13.45 27.67 0.27
C CYS A 493 -14.88 27.94 0.77
N ILE A 494 -15.03 28.56 1.94
CA ILE A 494 -16.33 28.96 2.50
C ILE A 494 -16.99 30.01 1.63
N GLU A 495 -16.26 31.06 1.23
CA GLU A 495 -16.75 32.11 0.33
C GLU A 495 -17.24 31.53 -1.00
N ARG A 496 -16.46 30.61 -1.59
CA ARG A 496 -16.79 29.96 -2.88
C ARG A 496 -17.99 29.01 -2.77
N ALA A 497 -18.03 28.20 -1.72
CA ALA A 497 -19.04 27.14 -1.57
C ALA A 497 -20.32 27.62 -0.85
N GLY A 498 -20.26 28.65 0.02
CA GLY A 498 -21.38 29.16 0.83
C GLY A 498 -22.11 28.07 1.60
N ASP A 499 -23.44 28.07 1.59
CA ASP A 499 -24.30 27.13 2.36
C ASP A 499 -24.13 25.65 1.98
N ALA A 500 -23.40 25.33 0.91
CA ALA A 500 -23.10 23.97 0.54
C ALA A 500 -21.91 23.38 1.33
N LEU A 501 -21.18 24.20 2.09
CA LEU A 501 -20.02 23.82 2.88
C LEU A 501 -20.29 24.08 4.38
N GLU A 502 -20.19 23.05 5.17
CA GLU A 502 -20.20 23.10 6.63
C GLU A 502 -18.77 22.82 7.14
N VAL A 503 -18.25 23.70 7.99
CA VAL A 503 -16.89 23.60 8.54
C VAL A 503 -16.95 23.51 10.06
N SER A 504 -16.42 22.41 10.60
CA SER A 504 -16.30 22.19 12.06
C SER A 504 -14.84 21.96 12.43
N ILE A 505 -14.29 22.77 13.32
CA ILE A 505 -12.92 22.64 13.81
C ILE A 505 -12.94 22.30 15.29
N TYR A 506 -12.30 21.20 15.67
CA TYR A 506 -12.17 20.77 17.05
C TYR A 506 -10.77 21.04 17.58
N VAL A 507 -10.66 21.79 18.68
CA VAL A 507 -9.41 22.13 19.35
C VAL A 507 -9.27 21.29 20.62
N CYS A 508 -8.34 20.33 20.63
CA CYS A 508 -8.22 19.33 21.71
C CYS A 508 -7.62 19.88 23.01
N GLN A 509 -6.75 20.90 22.94
CA GLN A 509 -6.09 21.52 24.09
C GLN A 509 -6.20 23.04 23.98
N LYS A 510 -6.78 23.72 25.00
CA LYS A 510 -6.71 25.17 25.14
C LYS A 510 -5.22 25.55 25.24
N GLY A 511 -4.80 26.53 24.47
CA GLY A 511 -3.43 26.83 24.16
C GLY A 511 -2.48 26.92 25.36
N TYR A 512 -1.25 26.55 25.12
CA TYR A 512 -0.09 27.07 25.81
C TYR A 512 0.06 28.51 25.33
N VAL A 513 -0.42 29.46 26.08
CA VAL A 513 -0.17 30.89 25.86
C VAL A 513 1.27 31.12 26.28
N GLU A 514 2.20 31.08 25.33
CA GLU A 514 3.47 31.77 25.47
C GLU A 514 3.13 33.27 25.41
N ASN A 515 3.08 33.89 26.60
CA ASN A 515 3.07 35.32 26.86
C ASN A 515 2.55 36.25 25.74
N GLU A 516 1.32 36.80 25.99
CA GLU A 516 0.85 38.10 25.56
C GLU A 516 0.61 38.32 24.05
N ALA A 517 -0.44 37.67 23.51
CA ALA A 517 -1.25 38.37 22.52
C ALA A 517 -2.26 39.25 23.27
N PRO A 518 -2.42 40.53 22.96
CA PRO A 518 -3.41 41.39 23.62
C PRO A 518 -4.81 40.80 23.40
N LYS A 519 -5.63 40.75 24.45
CA LYS A 519 -7.02 40.23 24.43
C LYS A 519 -7.87 40.78 23.28
N ALA A 520 -7.59 42.00 22.83
CA ALA A 520 -8.23 42.59 21.66
C ALA A 520 -8.01 41.82 20.35
N LYS A 521 -6.84 41.16 20.15
CA LYS A 521 -6.59 40.31 18.97
C LYS A 521 -7.32 38.98 19.03
N GLU A 522 -7.50 38.41 20.22
CA GLU A 522 -8.25 37.14 20.39
C GLU A 522 -9.74 37.36 20.11
N GLU A 523 -10.34 38.44 20.58
CA GLU A 523 -11.74 38.80 20.29
C GLU A 523 -11.96 39.09 18.81
N GLU A 524 -11.05 39.81 18.15
CA GLU A 524 -11.10 40.10 16.70
C GLU A 524 -11.00 38.83 15.85
N ILE A 525 -10.13 37.88 16.21
CA ILE A 525 -9.98 36.59 15.56
C ILE A 525 -11.22 35.70 15.79
N GLU A 526 -11.78 35.67 16.98
CA GLU A 526 -12.98 34.89 17.30
C GLU A 526 -14.22 35.46 16.62
N THR A 527 -14.38 36.77 16.55
CA THR A 527 -15.46 37.46 15.83
C THR A 527 -15.35 37.17 14.32
N THR A 528 -14.16 37.32 13.74
CA THR A 528 -13.92 37.03 12.31
C THR A 528 -14.20 35.56 11.94
N ARG A 529 -13.91 34.61 12.84
CA ARG A 529 -14.22 33.18 12.62
C ARG A 529 -15.71 32.87 12.64
N LYS A 530 -16.46 33.49 13.54
CA LYS A 530 -17.93 33.37 13.60
C LYS A 530 -18.60 33.99 12.37
N ASP A 531 -18.11 35.14 11.93
CA ASP A 531 -18.62 35.82 10.75
C ASP A 531 -18.36 35.02 9.45
N LEU A 532 -17.30 34.19 9.44
CA LEU A 532 -16.97 33.30 8.34
C LEU A 532 -17.70 31.95 8.38
N GLY A 533 -18.55 31.67 9.38
CA GLY A 533 -19.29 30.41 9.51
C GLY A 533 -18.42 29.20 9.90
N ILE A 534 -17.30 29.43 10.60
CA ILE A 534 -16.45 28.37 11.15
C ILE A 534 -16.91 28.03 12.56
N ASP A 535 -17.41 26.81 12.74
CA ASP A 535 -17.77 26.29 14.07
C ASP A 535 -16.52 25.74 14.79
N VAL A 536 -16.06 26.43 15.82
CA VAL A 536 -14.91 26.01 16.64
C VAL A 536 -15.37 25.43 17.96
N VAL A 537 -15.14 24.14 18.17
CA VAL A 537 -15.54 23.40 19.38
C VAL A 537 -14.29 23.00 20.18
N TYR A 538 -14.26 23.38 21.45
CA TYR A 538 -13.15 22.99 22.35
C TYR A 538 -13.42 21.65 22.99
N GLY A 539 -12.45 20.74 22.88
CA GLY A 539 -12.46 19.40 23.43
C GLY A 539 -12.15 18.34 22.37
N LYS A 540 -11.82 17.15 22.84
CA LYS A 540 -11.56 16.01 21.96
C LYS A 540 -12.88 15.37 21.53
N PRO A 541 -13.24 15.38 20.23
CA PRO A 541 -14.49 14.81 19.78
C PRO A 541 -14.46 13.27 19.77
N ASP A 542 -15.64 12.65 19.95
CA ASP A 542 -15.85 11.27 19.54
C ASP A 542 -16.03 11.22 18.02
N ILE A 543 -15.01 10.73 17.32
CA ILE A 543 -15.00 10.62 15.86
C ILE A 543 -16.17 9.79 15.35
N THR A 544 -16.56 8.76 16.10
CA THR A 544 -17.69 7.90 15.73
C THR A 544 -19.00 8.68 15.73
N GLN A 545 -19.20 9.51 16.75
CA GLN A 545 -20.39 10.36 16.86
C GLN A 545 -20.39 11.45 15.80
N VAL A 546 -19.28 12.16 15.63
CA VAL A 546 -19.14 13.21 14.60
C VAL A 546 -19.48 12.65 13.21
N LEU A 547 -18.91 11.50 12.87
CA LEU A 547 -19.15 10.89 11.56
C LEU A 547 -20.60 10.37 11.43
N ARG A 548 -21.20 9.83 12.48
CA ARG A 548 -22.62 9.44 12.50
C ARG A 548 -23.52 10.64 12.25
N THR A 549 -23.30 11.75 12.94
CA THR A 549 -24.05 12.99 12.75
C THR A 549 -23.89 13.50 11.31
N ALA A 550 -22.66 13.60 10.80
CA ALA A 550 -22.39 14.01 9.43
C ALA A 550 -23.03 13.09 8.37
N SER A 551 -23.28 11.83 8.72
CA SER A 551 -23.87 10.82 7.83
C SER A 551 -25.38 10.57 8.04
N VAL A 552 -26.07 11.37 8.83
CA VAL A 552 -27.54 11.25 9.03
C VAL A 552 -28.25 11.43 7.68
N ILE A 553 -27.92 12.49 6.96
CA ILE A 553 -28.44 12.76 5.62
C ILE A 553 -27.35 12.40 4.60
N LEU A 554 -27.56 11.39 3.79
CA LEU A 554 -26.71 10.98 2.69
C LEU A 554 -27.35 11.35 1.35
N GLY A 555 -26.51 11.63 0.34
CA GLY A 555 -26.95 11.71 -1.05
C GLY A 555 -26.96 10.32 -1.70
N ARG A 556 -27.24 10.25 -2.98
CA ARG A 556 -27.18 8.99 -3.74
C ARG A 556 -25.76 8.42 -3.72
N ARG A 557 -24.75 9.27 -3.97
CA ARG A 557 -23.34 8.90 -3.96
C ARG A 557 -22.58 9.71 -2.92
N ASN A 558 -21.92 9.02 -2.01
CA ASN A 558 -21.26 9.63 -0.87
C ASN A 558 -19.78 9.25 -0.84
N MET A 559 -18.92 10.23 -0.59
CA MET A 559 -17.49 10.03 -0.42
C MET A 559 -17.05 10.48 0.97
N ILE A 560 -16.40 9.60 1.69
CA ILE A 560 -15.75 9.89 2.96
C ILE A 560 -14.25 9.91 2.71
N VAL A 561 -13.59 11.02 3.04
CA VAL A 561 -12.13 11.15 2.96
C VAL A 561 -11.59 11.32 4.37
N SER A 562 -10.58 10.53 4.73
CA SER A 562 -9.97 10.67 6.06
C SER A 562 -8.46 10.60 6.02
N SER A 563 -7.81 11.48 6.80
CA SER A 563 -6.37 11.48 6.96
C SER A 563 -5.94 11.94 8.35
N GLY A 564 -5.03 11.18 8.96
CA GLY A 564 -4.52 11.48 10.30
C GLY A 564 -4.11 10.23 11.08
N SER A 565 -4.40 10.20 12.39
CA SER A 565 -3.99 9.11 13.27
C SER A 565 -4.62 7.76 12.90
N ASP A 566 -3.92 6.67 13.20
CA ASP A 566 -4.41 5.31 12.93
C ASP A 566 -5.71 5.00 13.68
N SER A 567 -5.88 5.54 14.89
CA SER A 567 -7.11 5.39 15.67
C SER A 567 -8.31 6.07 14.99
N MET A 568 -8.11 7.29 14.46
CA MET A 568 -9.15 7.97 13.69
C MET A 568 -9.51 7.21 12.42
N LYS A 569 -8.52 6.80 11.64
CA LYS A 569 -8.77 6.04 10.41
C LYS A 569 -9.52 4.73 10.68
N ALA A 570 -9.19 4.03 11.77
CA ALA A 570 -9.89 2.83 12.19
C ALA A 570 -11.37 3.12 12.55
N ALA A 571 -11.63 4.18 13.33
CA ALA A 571 -12.99 4.59 13.69
C ALA A 571 -13.81 4.98 12.45
N VAL A 572 -13.24 5.78 11.54
CA VAL A 572 -13.88 6.17 10.27
C VAL A 572 -14.19 4.96 9.41
N SER A 573 -13.23 4.05 9.26
CA SER A 573 -13.41 2.81 8.47
C SER A 573 -14.52 1.94 9.04
N GLN A 574 -14.60 1.82 10.37
CA GLN A 574 -15.63 1.04 11.05
C GLN A 574 -17.04 1.63 10.85
N VAL A 575 -17.18 2.96 10.88
CA VAL A 575 -18.46 3.62 10.59
C VAL A 575 -18.79 3.48 9.11
N ALA A 576 -17.84 3.72 8.21
CA ALA A 576 -18.03 3.58 6.77
C ALA A 576 -18.43 2.14 6.37
N SER A 577 -17.91 1.12 7.07
CA SER A 577 -18.36 -0.27 6.93
C SER A 577 -19.84 -0.41 7.28
N LYS A 578 -20.28 0.13 8.41
CA LYS A 578 -21.70 0.06 8.82
C LYS A 578 -22.61 0.83 7.88
N LEU A 579 -22.15 1.94 7.31
CA LEU A 579 -22.92 2.72 6.35
C LEU A 579 -23.19 1.98 5.03
N GLN A 580 -22.44 0.93 4.70
CA GLN A 580 -22.73 0.09 3.53
C GLN A 580 -24.11 -0.58 3.65
N ALA A 581 -24.61 -0.79 4.88
CA ALA A 581 -25.94 -1.33 5.11
C ALA A 581 -27.06 -0.49 4.46
N ARG A 582 -26.86 0.83 4.32
CA ARG A 582 -27.82 1.72 3.64
C ARG A 582 -27.90 1.52 2.13
N VAL A 583 -26.91 0.82 1.55
CA VAL A 583 -26.89 0.49 0.12
C VAL A 583 -27.59 -0.85 -0.14
N PHE A 584 -27.38 -1.87 0.73
CA PHE A 584 -27.93 -3.20 0.51
C PHE A 584 -29.23 -3.50 1.29
N ASN A 585 -29.58 -2.71 2.32
CA ASN A 585 -30.86 -2.77 3.00
C ASN A 585 -31.75 -1.61 2.49
N SER A 586 -32.59 -1.87 1.51
CA SER A 586 -33.50 -0.87 0.94
C SER A 586 -34.76 -0.69 1.80
N ASP A 587 -34.59 -0.31 3.09
CA ASP A 587 -35.71 0.11 3.92
C ASP A 587 -36.29 1.43 3.43
N ALA A 588 -37.60 1.62 3.59
CA ALA A 588 -38.37 2.78 3.10
C ALA A 588 -37.77 4.14 3.55
N ASN A 589 -37.02 4.17 4.64
CA ASN A 589 -36.35 5.37 5.18
C ASN A 589 -34.98 5.70 4.54
N HIS A 590 -34.44 4.82 3.67
CA HIS A 590 -33.09 4.98 3.07
C HIS A 590 -33.13 4.95 1.55
N GLN A 591 -34.27 5.33 0.95
CA GLN A 591 -34.45 5.37 -0.49
C GLN A 591 -33.40 6.29 -1.15
N GLY A 592 -32.55 5.70 -2.02
CA GLY A 592 -31.71 6.42 -2.93
C GLY A 592 -30.20 6.38 -2.68
N VAL A 593 -29.67 5.73 -1.61
CA VAL A 593 -28.23 5.60 -1.42
C VAL A 593 -27.68 4.49 -2.31
N GLU A 594 -26.89 4.85 -3.33
CA GLU A 594 -26.27 3.92 -4.28
C GLU A 594 -24.84 3.59 -3.92
N GLU A 595 -24.12 4.52 -3.29
CA GLU A 595 -22.70 4.34 -3.02
C GLU A 595 -22.26 5.09 -1.76
N VAL A 596 -21.46 4.40 -0.92
CA VAL A 596 -20.64 5.01 0.13
C VAL A 596 -19.19 4.58 -0.12
N TYR A 597 -18.36 5.51 -0.56
CA TYR A 597 -16.95 5.27 -0.86
C TYR A 597 -16.06 5.89 0.20
N LEU A 598 -15.12 5.11 0.73
CA LEU A 598 -14.12 5.58 1.69
C LEU A 598 -12.75 5.69 1.01
N HIS A 599 -12.15 6.87 1.13
CA HIS A 599 -10.76 7.13 0.79
C HIS A 599 -9.97 7.47 2.05
N THR A 600 -8.89 6.74 2.31
CA THR A 600 -8.02 6.99 3.47
C THR A 600 -6.60 7.24 3.01
N GLU A 601 -6.01 8.32 3.49
CA GLU A 601 -4.59 8.61 3.31
C GLU A 601 -3.81 8.30 4.59
N SER A 602 -2.62 7.74 4.42
CA SER A 602 -1.79 7.29 5.55
C SER A 602 -0.45 8.00 5.54
N PHE A 603 -0.16 8.68 6.65
CA PHE A 603 1.16 9.24 6.93
C PHE A 603 1.84 8.38 7.99
N GLY A 604 2.89 7.73 7.69
CA GLY A 604 3.64 6.96 8.66
C GLY A 604 4.10 5.64 8.08
N TRP A 605 5.23 5.73 7.52
CA TRP A 605 6.04 4.63 7.02
C TRP A 605 6.88 4.05 8.16
#